data_d90361421439d397241ba44f96aca215
#
_entry.id   d90361421439d397241ba44f96aca215
#
_cell.length_a   1.000
_cell.length_b   1.000
_cell.length_c   1.000
_cell.angle_alpha   90.00
_cell.angle_beta   90.00
_cell.angle_gamma   90.00
#
_symmetry.space_group_name_H-M   'P 1'
#
loop_
_entity.id
_entity.type
_entity.pdbx_description
1 polymer ?
#
loop_
_entity_poly.entity_id
_entity_poly.type
_entity_poly.pdbx_seq_one_letter_code
_entity_poly.pdbx_strand_id
1 'polypeptide(L)'
;MVVKLNRPDIRYEVESLIRMLLGETPVTIVLPGEAIPDDNDSIAITVQEQEKCCLCHVVACLNGEKREASSPSTVDRTEIEQTICRMLYNQLTALLGHTLPWGMLTGVRPVKLVRQMTEAGMAEAEITQKLTDYGVSEERAQLSMDTWHNQREIVEAL
;
A
#
# COMPACT_ATOMS: atom_id res chain seq x y z
N MET A 1 -13.97 13.14 -3.77
CA MET A 1 -13.67 11.77 -4.27
C MET A 1 -14.49 10.75 -3.50
N VAL A 2 -15.12 9.81 -4.19
CA VAL A 2 -15.90 8.70 -3.62
C VAL A 2 -15.11 7.41 -3.73
N VAL A 3 -14.99 6.67 -2.64
CA VAL A 3 -14.32 5.37 -2.58
C VAL A 3 -15.33 4.31 -2.18
N LYS A 4 -15.64 3.40 -3.10
CA LYS A 4 -16.50 2.23 -2.84
C LYS A 4 -15.64 1.07 -2.38
N LEU A 5 -15.98 0.48 -1.25
CA LEU A 5 -15.22 -0.61 -0.63
C LEU A 5 -16.16 -1.68 -0.09
N ASN A 6 -16.01 -2.92 -0.55
CA ASN A 6 -16.82 -4.04 -0.06
C ASN A 6 -16.15 -4.86 1.08
N ARG A 7 -15.01 -4.39 1.58
CA ARG A 7 -14.27 -5.00 2.69
C ARG A 7 -14.05 -3.97 3.80
N PRO A 8 -15.02 -3.83 4.74
CA PRO A 8 -14.93 -2.84 5.82
C PRO A 8 -13.74 -3.01 6.75
N ASP A 9 -13.22 -4.23 6.88
CA ASP A 9 -12.11 -4.61 7.75
C ASP A 9 -10.75 -4.03 7.31
N ILE A 10 -10.61 -3.54 6.07
CA ILE A 10 -9.42 -2.85 5.56
C ILE A 10 -9.65 -1.36 5.26
N ARG A 11 -10.76 -0.81 5.75
CA ARG A 11 -11.14 0.59 5.51
C ARG A 11 -10.07 1.57 5.96
N TYR A 12 -9.51 1.39 7.15
CA TYR A 12 -8.53 2.30 7.71
C TYR A 12 -7.27 2.41 6.85
N GLU A 13 -6.74 1.29 6.44
CA GLU A 13 -5.52 1.20 5.64
C GLU A 13 -5.72 1.82 4.25
N VAL A 14 -6.84 1.54 3.60
CA VAL A 14 -7.22 2.11 2.30
C VAL A 14 -7.40 3.63 2.42
N GLU A 15 -8.16 4.10 3.40
CA GLU A 15 -8.39 5.53 3.62
C GLU A 15 -7.09 6.28 3.92
N SER A 16 -6.23 5.72 4.77
CA SER A 16 -4.93 6.31 5.11
C SER A 16 -4.02 6.45 3.89
N LEU A 17 -3.95 5.44 3.04
CA LEU A 17 -3.16 5.48 1.82
C LEU A 17 -3.68 6.54 0.85
N ILE A 18 -4.99 6.61 0.63
CA ILE A 18 -5.60 7.58 -0.26
C ILE A 18 -5.35 9.01 0.24
N ARG A 19 -5.53 9.25 1.54
CA ARG A 19 -5.27 10.58 2.15
C ARG A 19 -3.82 11.01 2.04
N MET A 20 -2.88 10.09 2.16
CA MET A 20 -1.45 10.39 1.96
C MET A 20 -1.14 10.84 0.52
N LEU A 21 -1.77 10.20 -0.47
CA LEU A 21 -1.53 10.49 -1.89
C LEU A 21 -2.27 11.75 -2.36
N LEU A 22 -3.47 11.98 -1.87
CA LEU A 22 -4.35 13.07 -2.31
C LEU A 22 -4.32 14.31 -1.42
N GLY A 23 -3.62 14.26 -0.28
CA GLY A 23 -3.53 15.38 0.64
C GLY A 23 -4.88 15.79 1.22
N GLU A 24 -5.24 17.07 1.08
CA GLU A 24 -6.46 17.64 1.63
C GLU A 24 -7.74 17.37 0.81
N THR A 25 -7.65 16.60 -0.27
CA THR A 25 -8.82 16.26 -1.08
C THR A 25 -9.86 15.52 -0.22
N PRO A 26 -11.12 15.98 -0.16
CA PRO A 26 -12.16 15.30 0.61
C PRO A 26 -12.41 13.89 0.07
N VAL A 27 -12.37 12.90 0.96
CA VAL A 27 -12.58 11.48 0.64
C VAL A 27 -13.76 10.95 1.41
N THR A 28 -14.72 10.37 0.69
CA THR A 28 -15.89 9.71 1.26
C THR A 28 -15.81 8.22 0.98
N ILE A 29 -15.68 7.42 2.02
CA ILE A 29 -15.72 5.96 1.92
C ILE A 29 -17.17 5.50 1.97
N VAL A 30 -17.58 4.72 0.98
CA VAL A 30 -18.92 4.15 0.86
C VAL A 30 -18.84 2.63 0.99
N LEU A 31 -19.51 2.10 2.00
CA LEU A 31 -19.62 0.67 2.25
C LEU A 31 -20.86 0.07 1.58
N PRO A 32 -20.96 -1.27 1.45
CA PRO A 32 -22.12 -1.91 0.87
C PRO A 32 -23.45 -1.49 1.56
N GLY A 33 -24.44 -1.11 0.76
CA GLY A 33 -25.74 -0.65 1.24
C GLY A 33 -25.84 0.84 1.57
N GLU A 34 -24.75 1.59 1.53
CA GLU A 34 -24.76 3.04 1.72
C GLU A 34 -25.07 3.78 0.41
N ALA A 35 -25.63 4.97 0.53
CA ALA A 35 -25.90 5.84 -0.62
C ALA A 35 -24.57 6.34 -1.24
N ILE A 36 -24.49 6.32 -2.57
CA ILE A 36 -23.28 6.73 -3.31
C ILE A 36 -23.44 8.20 -3.68
N PRO A 37 -22.60 9.12 -3.17
CA PRO A 37 -22.56 10.50 -3.62
C PRO A 37 -22.18 10.59 -5.10
N ASP A 38 -22.70 11.60 -5.79
CA ASP A 38 -22.27 11.92 -7.14
C ASP A 38 -20.93 12.64 -7.12
N ASP A 39 -19.91 12.03 -7.71
CA ASP A 39 -18.56 12.59 -7.83
C ASP A 39 -17.92 12.03 -9.10
N ASN A 40 -17.25 12.90 -9.84
CA ASN A 40 -16.55 12.51 -11.07
C ASN A 40 -15.28 11.70 -10.78
N ASP A 41 -14.66 11.93 -9.62
CA ASP A 41 -13.48 11.20 -9.17
C ASP A 41 -13.91 10.06 -8.23
N SER A 42 -13.56 8.86 -8.59
CA SER A 42 -13.98 7.67 -7.85
C SER A 42 -12.93 6.57 -7.84
N ILE A 43 -12.96 5.80 -6.76
CA ILE A 43 -12.22 4.53 -6.64
C ILE A 43 -13.22 3.45 -6.27
N ALA A 44 -13.17 2.33 -6.96
CA ALA A 44 -13.96 1.14 -6.63
C ALA A 44 -13.01 -0.01 -6.29
N ILE A 45 -13.14 -0.55 -5.08
CA ILE A 45 -12.36 -1.67 -4.57
C ILE A 45 -13.30 -2.81 -4.29
N THR A 46 -13.08 -3.94 -4.94
CA THR A 46 -13.90 -5.15 -4.80
C THR A 46 -13.02 -6.34 -4.49
N VAL A 47 -13.39 -7.10 -3.49
CA VAL A 47 -12.84 -8.41 -3.16
C VAL A 47 -13.91 -9.44 -3.40
N GLN A 48 -13.66 -10.36 -4.32
CA GLN A 48 -14.52 -11.52 -4.61
C GLN A 48 -13.91 -12.75 -3.96
N GLU A 49 -14.59 -13.31 -2.98
CA GLU A 49 -14.16 -14.54 -2.32
C GLU A 49 -14.50 -15.75 -3.19
N GLN A 50 -13.53 -16.66 -3.30
CA GLN A 50 -13.65 -17.96 -3.91
C GLN A 50 -13.29 -19.02 -2.86
N GLU A 51 -13.45 -20.31 -3.16
CA GLU A 51 -13.28 -21.37 -2.13
C GLU A 51 -11.94 -21.35 -1.40
N LYS A 52 -10.84 -21.00 -2.06
CA LYS A 52 -9.48 -21.02 -1.49
C LYS A 52 -8.66 -19.75 -1.74
N CYS A 53 -9.21 -18.79 -2.45
CA CYS A 53 -8.53 -17.56 -2.81
C CYS A 53 -9.52 -16.40 -2.92
N CYS A 54 -8.99 -15.20 -3.08
CA CYS A 54 -9.78 -14.01 -3.40
C CYS A 54 -9.29 -13.40 -4.70
N LEU A 55 -10.17 -12.78 -5.45
CA LEU A 55 -9.82 -11.89 -6.53
C LEU A 55 -10.02 -10.45 -6.07
N CYS A 56 -8.93 -9.71 -5.98
CA CYS A 56 -8.93 -8.29 -5.67
C CYS A 56 -9.00 -7.47 -6.96
N HIS A 57 -9.89 -6.50 -7.02
CA HIS A 57 -10.08 -5.63 -8.16
C HIS A 57 -10.14 -4.18 -7.72
N VAL A 58 -9.37 -3.31 -8.37
CA VAL A 58 -9.32 -1.87 -8.09
C VAL A 58 -9.50 -1.10 -9.39
N VAL A 59 -10.46 -0.18 -9.39
CA VAL A 59 -10.71 0.75 -10.47
C VAL A 59 -10.57 2.17 -9.93
N ALA A 60 -9.66 2.96 -10.47
CA ALA A 60 -9.48 4.36 -10.11
C ALA A 60 -9.81 5.27 -11.30
N CYS A 61 -10.59 6.30 -11.06
CA CYS A 61 -10.97 7.31 -12.05
C CYS A 61 -10.69 8.70 -11.47
N LEU A 62 -9.77 9.43 -12.08
CA LEU A 62 -9.36 10.77 -11.69
C LEU A 62 -9.28 11.68 -12.91
N ASN A 63 -9.93 12.84 -12.84
CA ASN A 63 -9.91 13.84 -13.92
C ASN A 63 -10.28 13.26 -15.30
N GLY A 64 -11.16 12.27 -15.33
CA GLY A 64 -11.60 11.60 -16.57
C GLY A 64 -10.66 10.48 -17.05
N GLU A 65 -9.52 10.27 -16.41
CA GLU A 65 -8.63 9.13 -16.70
C GLU A 65 -8.99 7.94 -15.81
N LYS A 66 -9.09 6.76 -16.41
CA LYS A 66 -9.43 5.52 -15.72
C LYS A 66 -8.26 4.55 -15.76
N ARG A 67 -7.97 3.93 -14.62
CA ARG A 67 -7.06 2.79 -14.51
C ARG A 67 -7.73 1.65 -13.75
N GLU A 68 -7.36 0.44 -14.11
CA GLU A 68 -7.98 -0.77 -13.60
C GLU A 68 -6.91 -1.86 -13.44
N ALA A 69 -6.96 -2.60 -12.34
CA ALA A 69 -6.11 -3.76 -12.10
C ALA A 69 -6.85 -4.82 -11.30
N SER A 70 -6.47 -6.07 -11.53
CA SER A 70 -6.93 -7.22 -10.77
C SER A 70 -5.73 -8.07 -10.35
N SER A 71 -5.80 -8.65 -9.17
CA SER A 71 -4.77 -9.55 -8.66
C SER A 71 -5.39 -10.61 -7.74
N PRO A 72 -4.96 -11.86 -7.83
CA PRO A 72 -5.35 -12.86 -6.86
C PRO A 72 -4.69 -12.59 -5.51
N SER A 73 -5.34 -13.03 -4.44
CA SER A 73 -4.84 -13.04 -3.07
C SER A 73 -5.29 -14.32 -2.38
N THR A 74 -4.65 -14.67 -1.26
CA THR A 74 -5.22 -15.66 -0.35
C THR A 74 -6.42 -15.09 0.38
N VAL A 75 -7.08 -15.89 1.20
CA VAL A 75 -8.21 -15.43 2.04
C VAL A 75 -7.75 -14.69 3.29
N ASP A 76 -6.45 -14.61 3.53
CA ASP A 76 -5.88 -13.90 4.67
C ASP A 76 -6.08 -12.39 4.55
N ARG A 77 -6.57 -11.77 5.63
CA ARG A 77 -6.86 -10.33 5.67
C ARG A 77 -5.64 -9.48 5.35
N THR A 78 -4.49 -9.83 5.90
CA THR A 78 -3.24 -9.06 5.71
C THR A 78 -2.78 -9.12 4.27
N GLU A 79 -2.85 -10.27 3.62
CA GLU A 79 -2.50 -10.40 2.21
C GLU A 79 -3.48 -9.68 1.28
N ILE A 80 -4.78 -9.72 1.58
CA ILE A 80 -5.80 -8.95 0.85
C ILE A 80 -5.50 -7.45 0.97
N GLU A 81 -5.25 -6.96 2.18
CA GLU A 81 -4.87 -5.57 2.44
C GLU A 81 -3.64 -5.15 1.63
N GLN A 82 -2.56 -5.91 1.72
CA GLN A 82 -1.31 -5.61 1.01
C GLN A 82 -1.51 -5.62 -0.52
N THR A 83 -2.27 -6.57 -1.04
CA THR A 83 -2.58 -6.68 -2.46
C THR A 83 -3.37 -5.47 -2.95
N ILE A 84 -4.41 -5.09 -2.24
CA ILE A 84 -5.24 -3.92 -2.57
C ILE A 84 -4.44 -2.63 -2.45
N CYS A 85 -3.72 -2.42 -1.34
CA CYS A 85 -2.94 -1.21 -1.14
C CYS A 85 -1.85 -1.04 -2.21
N ARG A 86 -1.18 -2.11 -2.61
CA ARG A 86 -0.19 -2.08 -3.69
C ARG A 86 -0.81 -1.71 -5.05
N MET A 87 -1.93 -2.33 -5.42
CA MET A 87 -2.62 -1.99 -6.66
C MET A 87 -3.11 -0.54 -6.64
N LEU A 88 -3.72 -0.12 -5.54
CA LEU A 88 -4.22 1.24 -5.35
C LEU A 88 -3.09 2.28 -5.44
N TYR A 89 -1.97 2.03 -4.75
CA TYR A 89 -0.78 2.89 -4.82
C TYR A 89 -0.27 3.04 -6.26
N ASN A 90 -0.10 1.94 -6.97
CA ASN A 90 0.40 1.94 -8.35
C ASN A 90 -0.53 2.70 -9.30
N GLN A 91 -1.83 2.53 -9.16
CA GLN A 91 -2.80 3.23 -10.00
C GLN A 91 -2.86 4.73 -9.69
N LEU A 92 -2.93 5.10 -8.40
CA LEU A 92 -3.02 6.50 -8.00
C LEU A 92 -1.73 7.27 -8.32
N THR A 93 -0.56 6.70 -8.09
CA THR A 93 0.71 7.34 -8.44
C THR A 93 0.86 7.56 -9.94
N ALA A 94 0.39 6.61 -10.75
CA ALA A 94 0.37 6.76 -12.21
C ALA A 94 -0.60 7.85 -12.67
N LEU A 95 -1.78 7.96 -12.06
CA LEU A 95 -2.78 8.99 -12.37
C LEU A 95 -2.37 10.38 -11.87
N LEU A 96 -1.73 10.46 -10.70
CA LEU A 96 -1.29 11.72 -10.08
C LEU A 96 0.06 12.21 -10.61
N GLY A 97 0.88 11.34 -11.18
CA GLY A 97 2.21 11.67 -11.70
C GLY A 97 3.27 11.90 -10.61
N HIS A 98 3.03 11.47 -9.36
CA HIS A 98 4.00 11.56 -8.27
C HIS A 98 3.93 10.34 -7.35
N THR A 99 5.01 10.10 -6.63
CA THR A 99 5.16 9.00 -5.67
C THR A 99 5.43 9.54 -4.27
N LEU A 100 5.17 8.71 -3.26
CA LEU A 100 5.54 9.02 -1.88
C LEU A 100 7.01 8.66 -1.63
N PRO A 101 7.76 9.46 -0.81
CA PRO A 101 9.18 9.21 -0.56
C PRO A 101 9.49 7.82 0.03
N TRP A 102 8.61 7.31 0.87
CA TRP A 102 8.72 6.00 1.50
C TRP A 102 7.65 5.01 1.01
N GLY A 103 7.08 5.26 -0.16
CA GLY A 103 6.03 4.43 -0.74
C GLY A 103 4.83 4.28 0.17
N MET A 104 4.38 3.05 0.36
CA MET A 104 3.23 2.71 1.22
C MET A 104 3.60 2.52 2.70
N LEU A 105 4.88 2.66 3.08
CA LEU A 105 5.31 2.53 4.47
C LEU A 105 4.79 3.71 5.30
N THR A 106 3.82 3.45 6.16
CA THR A 106 3.20 4.43 7.03
C THR A 106 3.38 4.03 8.50
N GLY A 107 3.76 5.00 9.33
CA GLY A 107 3.87 4.78 10.77
C GLY A 107 4.92 3.76 11.21
N VAL A 108 5.68 3.19 10.29
CA VAL A 108 6.76 2.24 10.56
C VAL A 108 8.10 2.92 10.30
N ARG A 109 9.04 2.76 11.21
CA ARG A 109 10.42 3.17 10.97
C ARG A 109 11.04 2.16 9.99
N PRO A 110 11.49 2.57 8.79
CA PRO A 110 12.03 1.63 7.78
C PRO A 110 13.21 0.81 8.33
N VAL A 111 14.07 1.41 9.12
CA VAL A 111 15.21 0.71 9.77
C VAL A 111 14.75 -0.40 10.71
N LYS A 112 13.63 -0.21 11.44
CA LYS A 112 13.06 -1.27 12.29
C LYS A 112 12.55 -2.44 11.44
N LEU A 113 11.96 -2.17 10.29
CA LEU A 113 11.51 -3.21 9.37
C LEU A 113 12.69 -3.98 8.79
N VAL A 114 13.76 -3.29 8.37
CA VAL A 114 15.02 -3.90 7.91
C VAL A 114 15.59 -4.82 9.00
N ARG A 115 15.66 -4.33 10.24
CA ARG A 115 16.13 -5.11 11.38
C ARG A 115 15.31 -6.40 11.54
N GLN A 116 14.00 -6.31 11.57
CA GLN A 116 13.11 -7.48 11.73
C GLN A 116 13.31 -8.51 10.62
N MET A 117 13.44 -8.06 9.37
CA MET A 117 13.69 -8.95 8.23
C MET A 117 15.08 -9.61 8.32
N THR A 118 16.11 -8.86 8.73
CA THR A 118 17.47 -9.39 8.93
C THR A 118 17.50 -10.42 10.06
N GLU A 119 16.85 -10.14 11.20
CA GLU A 119 16.75 -11.07 12.33
C GLU A 119 15.94 -12.34 11.96
N ALA A 120 15.02 -12.24 11.01
CA ALA A 120 14.29 -13.38 10.44
C ALA A 120 15.12 -14.20 9.43
N GLY A 121 16.37 -13.80 9.16
CA GLY A 121 17.29 -14.53 8.28
C GLY A 121 17.14 -14.22 6.79
N MET A 122 16.46 -13.12 6.43
CA MET A 122 16.32 -12.72 5.03
C MET A 122 17.63 -12.16 4.48
N ALA A 123 17.93 -12.48 3.21
CA ALA A 123 19.05 -11.89 2.49
C ALA A 123 18.81 -10.41 2.18
N GLU A 124 19.87 -9.62 2.08
CA GLU A 124 19.78 -8.18 1.77
C GLU A 124 19.04 -7.89 0.46
N ALA A 125 19.28 -8.70 -0.56
CA ALA A 125 18.56 -8.58 -1.84
C ALA A 125 17.05 -8.80 -1.69
N GLU A 126 16.63 -9.73 -0.84
CA GLU A 126 15.21 -9.99 -0.55
C GLU A 126 14.59 -8.85 0.25
N ILE A 127 15.32 -8.28 1.20
CA ILE A 127 14.89 -7.11 1.98
C ILE A 127 14.72 -5.91 1.06
N THR A 128 15.68 -5.63 0.20
CA THR A 128 15.61 -4.55 -0.79
C THR A 128 14.41 -4.74 -1.71
N GLN A 129 14.20 -5.96 -2.21
CA GLN A 129 13.03 -6.25 -3.06
C GLN A 129 11.71 -6.00 -2.32
N LYS A 130 11.59 -6.44 -1.07
CA LYS A 130 10.38 -6.17 -0.28
C LYS A 130 10.13 -4.69 -0.04
N LEU A 131 11.17 -3.91 0.26
CA LEU A 131 11.03 -2.46 0.40
C LEU A 131 10.57 -1.81 -0.91
N THR A 132 11.12 -2.26 -2.04
CA THR A 132 10.72 -1.79 -3.37
C THR A 132 9.27 -2.18 -3.69
N ASP A 133 8.82 -3.36 -3.29
CA ASP A 133 7.43 -3.80 -3.43
C ASP A 133 6.44 -2.93 -2.61
N TYR A 134 6.90 -2.32 -1.53
CA TYR A 134 6.16 -1.29 -0.78
C TYR A 134 6.22 0.12 -1.43
N GLY A 135 6.86 0.25 -2.59
CA GLY A 135 7.02 1.52 -3.29
C GLY A 135 8.16 2.40 -2.76
N VAL A 136 9.02 1.88 -1.89
CA VAL A 136 10.22 2.58 -1.43
C VAL A 136 11.24 2.64 -2.56
N SER A 137 11.84 3.81 -2.82
CA SER A 137 12.89 3.94 -3.84
C SER A 137 14.13 3.12 -3.45
N GLU A 138 14.90 2.67 -4.45
CA GLU A 138 16.15 1.93 -4.22
C GLU A 138 17.13 2.70 -3.33
N GLU A 139 17.26 4.01 -3.56
CA GLU A 139 18.11 4.89 -2.76
C GLU A 139 17.71 4.87 -1.28
N ARG A 140 16.42 4.95 -0.99
CA ARG A 140 15.90 4.93 0.39
C ARG A 140 15.96 3.54 1.02
N ALA A 141 15.77 2.50 0.23
CA ALA A 141 15.98 1.12 0.68
C ALA A 141 17.44 0.92 1.09
N GLN A 142 18.39 1.36 0.26
CA GLN A 142 19.81 1.29 0.57
C GLN A 142 20.16 2.12 1.81
N LEU A 143 19.65 3.34 1.93
CA LEU A 143 19.84 4.18 3.12
C LEU A 143 19.36 3.48 4.40
N SER A 144 18.24 2.78 4.34
CA SER A 144 17.70 2.04 5.48
C SER A 144 18.61 0.86 5.88
N MET A 145 19.17 0.16 4.88
CA MET A 145 20.13 -0.92 5.10
C MET A 145 21.42 -0.40 5.74
N ASP A 146 22.00 0.67 5.17
CA ASP A 146 23.25 1.28 5.68
C ASP A 146 23.05 1.80 7.11
N THR A 147 21.91 2.41 7.40
CA THR A 147 21.59 2.88 8.75
C THR A 147 21.50 1.71 9.74
N TRP A 148 20.89 0.60 9.33
CA TRP A 148 20.82 -0.60 10.17
C TRP A 148 22.23 -1.17 10.45
N HIS A 149 23.06 -1.30 9.43
CA HIS A 149 24.44 -1.78 9.59
C HIS A 149 25.23 -0.91 10.57
N ASN A 150 25.18 0.40 10.42
CA ASN A 150 25.86 1.34 11.30
C ASN A 150 25.34 1.25 12.76
N GLN A 151 24.04 1.12 12.95
CA GLN A 151 23.46 0.94 14.29
C GLN A 151 23.89 -0.37 14.94
N ARG A 152 23.95 -1.45 14.16
CA ARG A 152 24.38 -2.76 14.64
C ARG A 152 25.83 -2.74 15.10
N GLU A 153 26.73 -2.15 14.34
CA GLU A 153 28.15 -2.02 14.71
C GLU A 153 28.32 -1.24 16.01
N ILE A 154 27.56 -0.18 16.23
CA ILE A 154 27.59 0.60 17.48
C ILE A 154 27.11 -0.25 18.66
N VAL A 155 26.01 -0.99 18.49
CA VAL A 155 25.44 -1.82 19.56
C VAL A 155 26.38 -3.00 19.90
N GLU A 156 26.99 -3.63 18.90
CA GLU A 156 27.95 -4.74 19.11
C GLU A 156 29.25 -4.27 19.72
N ALA A 157 29.62 -3.00 19.56
CA ALA A 157 30.82 -2.41 20.16
C ALA A 157 30.66 -1.97 21.64
N LEU A 158 29.41 -1.94 22.13
CA LEU A 158 29.09 -1.62 23.52
C LEU A 158 29.17 -2.86 24.42
#